data_58ad2e3d309c579c6f918504cc410339
#
_entry.id   58ad2e3d309c579c6f918504cc410339
#
_cell.length_a   1.000
_cell.length_b   1.000
_cell.length_c   1.000
_cell.angle_alpha   90.00
_cell.angle_beta   90.00
_cell.angle_gamma   90.00
#
_symmetry.space_group_name_H-M   'P 1'
#
loop_
_entity.id
_entity.type
_entity.pdbx_description
1 polymer ?
#
loop_
_entity_poly.entity_id
_entity_poly.type
_entity_poly.pdbx_seq_one_letter_code
_entity_poly.pdbx_strand_id
1 'polypeptide(L)'
;MPRYPYRELKPTPEGEATYTRWITHLDTEFTRHHKPELRSEIVRDELHQLYLGRPHGGKLNFNMVTELPFNVLQLSLDPRNATLEPEYYGDLNPEKYAPLKPLIWFWQMFDRSPVGLNHWLGFRFRAMLGRHIFKHIGKNVKIFHGVEFSYGYNLTIEDNCTIHK
;
A
#
# COMPACT_ATOMS: atom_id res chain seq x y z
N MET A 1 -25.88 24.38 19.62
CA MET A 1 -24.79 24.40 18.62
C MET A 1 -25.40 24.28 17.24
N PRO A 2 -25.07 25.14 16.26
CA PRO A 2 -25.56 24.99 14.91
C PRO A 2 -25.02 23.66 14.34
N ARG A 3 -25.90 22.76 13.92
CA ARG A 3 -25.53 21.56 13.19
C ARG A 3 -25.32 21.98 11.73
N TYR A 4 -24.06 22.00 11.29
CA TYR A 4 -23.77 22.16 9.88
C TYR A 4 -24.32 20.92 9.14
N PRO A 5 -24.96 21.11 7.98
CA PRO A 5 -25.43 19.97 7.21
C PRO A 5 -24.23 19.07 6.84
N TYR A 6 -24.42 17.75 6.96
CA TYR A 6 -23.41 16.78 6.55
C TYR A 6 -23.07 17.03 5.07
N ARG A 7 -21.81 17.32 4.81
CA ARG A 7 -21.28 17.47 3.46
C ARG A 7 -20.47 16.25 3.12
N GLU A 8 -20.86 15.54 2.08
CA GLU A 8 -20.03 14.47 1.55
C GLU A 8 -18.75 15.07 0.97
N LEU A 9 -17.61 14.69 1.58
CA LEU A 9 -16.29 15.13 1.12
C LEU A 9 -15.84 14.25 -0.03
N LYS A 10 -15.83 14.80 -1.24
CA LYS A 10 -15.40 14.13 -2.46
C LYS A 10 -14.31 14.92 -3.19
N PRO A 11 -13.42 14.25 -3.92
CA PRO A 11 -12.54 14.92 -4.89
C PRO A 11 -13.35 15.45 -6.07
N THR A 12 -12.67 16.08 -7.02
CA THR A 12 -13.31 16.44 -8.31
C THR A 12 -13.75 15.16 -9.04
N PRO A 13 -14.71 15.23 -9.98
CA PRO A 13 -15.14 14.07 -10.76
C PRO A 13 -13.98 13.36 -11.47
N GLU A 14 -13.03 14.10 -12.01
CA GLU A 14 -11.81 13.56 -12.65
C GLU A 14 -10.89 12.86 -11.63
N GLY A 15 -10.76 13.45 -10.45
CA GLY A 15 -10.00 12.87 -9.34
C GLY A 15 -10.63 11.57 -8.86
N GLU A 16 -11.95 11.56 -8.63
CA GLU A 16 -12.69 10.38 -8.22
C GLU A 16 -12.57 9.24 -9.27
N ALA A 17 -12.75 9.56 -10.54
CA ALA A 17 -12.61 8.59 -11.64
C ALA A 17 -11.20 8.01 -11.72
N THR A 18 -10.18 8.87 -11.64
CA THR A 18 -8.77 8.45 -11.71
C THR A 18 -8.38 7.56 -10.53
N TYR A 19 -8.72 7.96 -9.30
CA TYR A 19 -8.42 7.18 -8.10
C TYR A 19 -9.14 5.84 -8.08
N THR A 20 -10.41 5.82 -8.45
CA THR A 20 -11.21 4.59 -8.53
C THR A 20 -10.61 3.62 -9.56
N ARG A 21 -10.23 4.12 -10.74
CA ARG A 21 -9.62 3.32 -11.80
C ARG A 21 -8.30 2.70 -11.34
N TRP A 22 -7.45 3.46 -10.67
CA TRP A 22 -6.18 2.97 -10.13
C TRP A 22 -6.40 1.88 -9.06
N ILE A 23 -7.28 2.11 -8.09
CA ILE A 23 -7.61 1.12 -7.05
C ILE A 23 -8.18 -0.17 -7.66
N THR A 24 -9.08 -0.04 -8.64
CA THR A 24 -9.68 -1.20 -9.33
C THR A 24 -8.62 -1.99 -10.10
N HIS A 25 -7.68 -1.30 -10.73
CA HIS A 25 -6.55 -1.94 -11.39
C HIS A 25 -5.71 -2.76 -10.39
N LEU A 26 -5.29 -2.15 -9.29
CA LEU A 26 -4.52 -2.82 -8.25
C LEU A 26 -5.25 -4.02 -7.64
N ASP A 27 -6.53 -3.86 -7.32
CA ASP A 27 -7.37 -4.95 -6.79
C ASP A 27 -7.43 -6.14 -7.75
N THR A 28 -7.55 -5.85 -9.05
CA THR A 28 -7.54 -6.87 -10.10
C THR A 28 -6.20 -7.59 -10.17
N GLU A 29 -5.11 -6.86 -10.16
CA GLU A 29 -3.76 -7.44 -10.23
C GLU A 29 -3.45 -8.30 -9.00
N PHE A 30 -3.77 -7.85 -7.79
CA PHE A 30 -3.53 -8.62 -6.57
C PHE A 30 -4.48 -9.81 -6.41
N THR A 31 -5.66 -9.76 -7.02
CA THR A 31 -6.56 -10.92 -7.10
C THR A 31 -6.03 -11.99 -8.06
N ARG A 32 -5.38 -11.60 -9.16
CA ARG A 32 -4.79 -12.53 -10.13
C ARG A 32 -3.47 -13.11 -9.68
N HIS A 33 -2.67 -12.34 -8.95
CA HIS A 33 -1.29 -12.66 -8.63
C HIS A 33 -1.08 -12.82 -7.12
N HIS A 34 -0.92 -14.08 -6.70
CA HIS A 34 -0.70 -14.44 -5.29
C HIS A 34 0.76 -14.76 -4.95
N LYS A 35 1.62 -14.98 -5.99
CA LYS A 35 3.03 -15.30 -5.78
C LYS A 35 3.79 -14.07 -5.27
N PRO A 36 4.66 -14.23 -4.26
CA PRO A 36 5.41 -13.12 -3.67
C PRO A 36 6.24 -12.34 -4.70
N GLU A 37 6.82 -13.03 -5.68
CA GLU A 37 7.67 -12.44 -6.72
C GLU A 37 6.87 -11.50 -7.61
N LEU A 38 5.70 -11.94 -8.09
CA LEU A 38 4.83 -11.14 -8.96
C LEU A 38 4.23 -9.94 -8.21
N ARG A 39 3.80 -10.14 -6.96
CA ARG A 39 3.36 -9.03 -6.10
C ARG A 39 4.47 -8.02 -5.86
N SER A 40 5.70 -8.49 -5.67
CA SER A 40 6.86 -7.61 -5.51
C SER A 40 7.13 -6.77 -6.76
N GLU A 41 7.00 -7.35 -7.95
CA GLU A 41 7.17 -6.61 -9.22
C GLU A 41 6.08 -5.55 -9.40
N ILE A 42 4.82 -5.90 -9.16
CA ILE A 42 3.71 -4.94 -9.23
C ILE A 42 3.95 -3.78 -8.26
N VAL A 43 4.24 -4.08 -7.00
CA VAL A 43 4.48 -3.05 -5.97
C VAL A 43 5.69 -2.17 -6.30
N ARG A 44 6.80 -2.77 -6.75
CA ARG A 44 7.97 -2.02 -7.21
C ARG A 44 7.59 -1.03 -8.32
N ASP A 45 6.88 -1.49 -9.33
CA ASP A 45 6.56 -0.66 -10.50
C ASP A 45 5.57 0.47 -10.14
N GLU A 46 4.59 0.20 -9.30
CA GLU A 46 3.67 1.20 -8.77
C GLU A 46 4.39 2.24 -7.91
N LEU A 47 5.26 1.81 -7.01
CA LEU A 47 6.04 2.72 -6.16
C LEU A 47 7.02 3.56 -6.97
N HIS A 48 7.63 3.02 -8.02
CA HIS A 48 8.46 3.81 -8.93
C HIS A 48 7.67 4.96 -9.56
N GLN A 49 6.47 4.69 -10.06
CA GLN A 49 5.62 5.73 -10.64
C GLN A 49 5.16 6.73 -9.58
N LEU A 50 4.78 6.25 -8.40
CA LEU A 50 4.26 7.08 -7.31
C LEU A 50 5.33 8.04 -6.74
N TYR A 51 6.56 7.56 -6.58
CA TYR A 51 7.66 8.35 -5.99
C TYR A 51 8.49 9.11 -7.00
N LEU A 52 8.69 8.56 -8.20
CA LEU A 52 9.62 9.09 -9.20
C LEU A 52 8.92 9.66 -10.43
N GLY A 53 7.60 9.49 -10.55
CA GLY A 53 6.81 9.98 -11.68
C GLY A 53 7.13 9.32 -13.02
N ARG A 54 7.80 8.16 -12.99
CA ARG A 54 8.23 7.41 -14.19
C ARG A 54 8.17 5.91 -13.96
N PRO A 55 7.98 5.10 -15.02
CA PRO A 55 8.04 3.66 -14.92
C PRO A 55 9.41 3.15 -14.47
N HIS A 56 9.45 1.93 -13.93
CA HIS A 56 10.70 1.25 -13.63
C HIS A 56 11.53 1.03 -14.89
N GLY A 57 12.77 1.52 -14.91
CA GLY A 57 13.62 1.55 -16.09
C GLY A 57 14.49 0.31 -16.34
N GLY A 58 14.25 -0.80 -15.65
CA GLY A 58 15.07 -2.00 -15.77
C GLY A 58 16.33 -1.95 -14.90
N LYS A 59 17.51 -2.22 -15.48
CA LYS A 59 18.77 -2.28 -14.71
C LYS A 59 19.22 -0.89 -14.25
N LEU A 60 19.64 -0.80 -12.99
CA LEU A 60 20.23 0.39 -12.41
C LEU A 60 21.75 0.45 -12.70
N ASN A 61 22.26 1.67 -12.91
CA ASN A 61 23.69 1.89 -13.06
C ASN A 61 24.32 2.28 -11.71
N PHE A 62 25.05 1.35 -11.10
CA PHE A 62 25.69 1.54 -9.80
C PHE A 62 27.12 2.12 -9.89
N ASN A 63 27.63 2.37 -11.10
CA ASN A 63 29.00 2.87 -11.29
C ASN A 63 29.12 4.38 -11.05
N MET A 64 28.02 5.10 -10.97
CA MET A 64 27.99 6.55 -10.75
C MET A 64 27.83 6.87 -9.26
N VAL A 65 28.92 7.18 -8.57
CA VAL A 65 28.93 7.50 -7.13
C VAL A 65 27.95 8.63 -6.77
N THR A 66 27.82 9.61 -7.64
CA THR A 66 26.87 10.74 -7.45
C THR A 66 25.41 10.33 -7.47
N GLU A 67 25.09 9.16 -8.01
CA GLU A 67 23.73 8.61 -8.09
C GLU A 67 23.40 7.63 -6.96
N LEU A 68 24.35 7.33 -6.05
CA LEU A 68 24.13 6.33 -5.00
C LEU A 68 22.90 6.58 -4.15
N PRO A 69 22.59 7.80 -3.66
CA PRO A 69 21.38 8.05 -2.89
C PRO A 69 20.10 7.79 -3.71
N PHE A 70 20.11 8.11 -5.01
CA PHE A 70 19.00 7.82 -5.91
C PHE A 70 18.85 6.30 -6.14
N ASN A 71 19.95 5.59 -6.33
CA ASN A 71 19.95 4.14 -6.46
C ASN A 71 19.48 3.45 -5.17
N VAL A 72 19.84 3.98 -4.00
CA VAL A 72 19.32 3.48 -2.70
C VAL A 72 17.81 3.62 -2.65
N LEU A 73 17.26 4.79 -3.03
CA LEU A 73 15.82 4.98 -3.11
C LEU A 73 15.16 4.00 -4.08
N GLN A 74 15.68 3.88 -5.30
CA GLN A 74 15.12 2.98 -6.32
C GLN A 74 15.09 1.51 -5.84
N LEU A 75 16.18 1.04 -5.24
CA LEU A 75 16.24 -0.32 -4.70
C LEU A 75 15.29 -0.53 -3.54
N SER A 76 15.15 0.48 -2.66
CA SER A 76 14.24 0.42 -1.51
C SER A 76 12.76 0.39 -1.92
N LEU A 77 12.40 0.83 -3.12
CA LEU A 77 11.04 0.72 -3.63
C LEU A 77 10.65 -0.72 -4.00
N ASP A 78 11.63 -1.61 -4.16
CA ASP A 78 11.38 -3.03 -4.41
C ASP A 78 11.21 -3.77 -3.07
N PRO A 79 10.06 -4.41 -2.80
CA PRO A 79 9.81 -5.12 -1.53
C PRO A 79 10.84 -6.23 -1.23
N ARG A 80 11.51 -6.78 -2.24
CA ARG A 80 12.53 -7.82 -2.08
C ARG A 80 13.81 -7.29 -1.43
N ASN A 81 14.06 -5.99 -1.53
CA ASN A 81 15.20 -5.31 -0.91
C ASN A 81 14.86 -4.69 0.46
N ALA A 82 13.61 -4.76 0.88
CA ALA A 82 13.18 -4.27 2.18
C ALA A 82 13.11 -5.41 3.19
N THR A 83 13.49 -5.15 4.43
CA THR A 83 13.19 -6.00 5.58
C THR A 83 12.18 -5.27 6.46
N LEU A 84 11.10 -5.95 6.84
CA LEU A 84 10.04 -5.37 7.66
C LEU A 84 10.14 -5.87 9.10
N GLU A 85 9.65 -5.06 10.03
CA GLU A 85 9.72 -5.36 11.47
C GLU A 85 9.25 -6.79 11.82
N PRO A 86 8.15 -7.33 11.27
CA PRO A 86 7.70 -8.68 11.59
C PRO A 86 8.72 -9.79 11.29
N GLU A 87 9.64 -9.57 10.36
CA GLU A 87 10.68 -10.55 9.99
C GLU A 87 11.72 -10.76 11.09
N TYR A 88 11.73 -9.89 12.11
CA TYR A 88 12.58 -10.00 13.29
C TYR A 88 11.91 -10.71 14.47
N TYR A 89 10.65 -11.17 14.32
CA TYR A 89 9.90 -11.84 15.37
C TYR A 89 9.91 -13.36 15.16
N GLY A 90 10.09 -14.10 16.27
CA GLY A 90 10.23 -15.55 16.22
C GLY A 90 8.94 -16.34 15.95
N ASP A 91 7.79 -15.69 16.00
CA ASP A 91 6.47 -16.28 15.80
C ASP A 91 5.88 -16.04 14.40
N LEU A 92 6.66 -15.45 13.50
CA LEU A 92 6.29 -15.26 12.10
C LEU A 92 6.07 -16.62 11.40
N ASN A 93 4.95 -16.78 10.71
CA ASN A 93 4.75 -17.89 9.79
C ASN A 93 5.21 -17.49 8.38
N PRO A 94 6.34 -18.00 7.87
CA PRO A 94 6.92 -17.56 6.61
C PRO A 94 6.03 -17.83 5.39
N GLU A 95 5.31 -18.96 5.37
CA GLU A 95 4.46 -19.33 4.22
C GLU A 95 3.26 -18.40 4.10
N LYS A 96 2.66 -17.99 5.22
CA LYS A 96 1.57 -17.04 5.24
C LYS A 96 2.04 -15.61 4.96
N TYR A 97 3.22 -15.26 5.45
CA TYR A 97 3.73 -13.90 5.37
C TYR A 97 4.33 -13.54 4.00
N ALA A 98 5.04 -14.48 3.37
CA ALA A 98 5.74 -14.21 2.11
C ALA A 98 4.87 -13.53 1.03
N PRO A 99 3.63 -13.99 0.73
CA PRO A 99 2.78 -13.33 -0.26
C PRO A 99 2.19 -11.99 0.22
N LEU A 100 2.24 -11.69 1.51
CA LEU A 100 1.71 -10.46 2.09
C LEU A 100 2.77 -9.36 2.24
N LYS A 101 4.03 -9.72 2.42
CA LYS A 101 5.13 -8.77 2.58
C LYS A 101 5.14 -7.65 1.53
N PRO A 102 5.01 -7.92 0.21
CA PRO A 102 4.96 -6.86 -0.79
C PRO A 102 3.80 -5.88 -0.56
N LEU A 103 2.63 -6.37 -0.15
CA LEU A 103 1.45 -5.56 0.09
C LEU A 103 1.57 -4.73 1.37
N ILE A 104 2.18 -5.28 2.42
CA ILE A 104 2.47 -4.56 3.67
C ILE A 104 3.49 -3.44 3.38
N TRP A 105 4.53 -3.72 2.59
CA TRP A 105 5.47 -2.70 2.13
C TRP A 105 4.77 -1.61 1.31
N PHE A 106 3.86 -1.98 0.40
CA PHE A 106 3.08 -1.02 -0.37
C PHE A 106 2.21 -0.14 0.52
N TRP A 107 1.56 -0.70 1.53
CA TRP A 107 0.80 0.05 2.53
C TRP A 107 1.66 1.10 3.22
N GLN A 108 2.80 0.69 3.76
CA GLN A 108 3.70 1.59 4.49
C GLN A 108 4.27 2.69 3.58
N MET A 109 4.66 2.34 2.36
CA MET A 109 5.22 3.29 1.41
C MET A 109 4.15 4.21 0.81
N PHE A 110 2.92 3.73 0.59
CA PHE A 110 1.81 4.60 0.22
C PHE A 110 1.57 5.67 1.29
N ASP A 111 1.52 5.30 2.56
CA ASP A 111 1.32 6.24 3.66
C ASP A 111 2.43 7.30 3.74
N ARG A 112 3.66 6.95 3.37
CA ARG A 112 4.81 7.86 3.35
C ARG A 112 4.93 8.65 2.04
N SER A 113 4.13 8.35 1.04
CA SER A 113 4.14 9.03 -0.24
C SER A 113 3.43 10.39 -0.20
N PRO A 114 3.64 11.26 -1.21
CA PRO A 114 2.95 12.54 -1.30
C PRO A 114 1.41 12.44 -1.30
N VAL A 115 0.85 11.30 -1.68
CA VAL A 115 -0.61 11.08 -1.74
C VAL A 115 -1.18 10.39 -0.50
N GLY A 116 -0.34 9.93 0.43
CA GLY A 116 -0.75 9.15 1.61
C GLY A 116 -1.68 9.89 2.56
N LEU A 117 -1.59 11.23 2.62
CA LEU A 117 -2.48 12.08 3.43
C LEU A 117 -3.84 12.35 2.79
N ASN A 118 -4.07 11.97 1.55
CA ASN A 118 -5.38 12.07 0.92
C ASN A 118 -6.35 11.07 1.54
N HIS A 119 -7.22 11.50 2.43
CA HIS A 119 -8.12 10.62 3.18
C HIS A 119 -9.11 9.88 2.28
N TRP A 120 -9.68 10.54 1.26
CA TRP A 120 -10.61 9.90 0.35
C TRP A 120 -9.99 8.73 -0.43
N LEU A 121 -8.80 8.96 -0.99
CA LEU A 121 -8.01 7.94 -1.67
C LEU A 121 -7.49 6.89 -0.66
N GLY A 122 -6.94 7.35 0.45
CA GLY A 122 -6.29 6.49 1.45
C GLY A 122 -7.24 5.48 2.10
N PHE A 123 -8.47 5.86 2.44
CA PHE A 123 -9.44 4.92 2.99
C PHE A 123 -9.75 3.79 2.00
N ARG A 124 -9.92 4.11 0.74
CA ARG A 124 -10.21 3.13 -0.32
C ARG A 124 -9.02 2.26 -0.64
N PHE A 125 -7.83 2.85 -0.70
CA PHE A 125 -6.58 2.13 -0.93
C PHE A 125 -6.30 1.13 0.20
N ARG A 126 -6.38 1.58 1.47
CA ARG A 126 -6.14 0.70 2.63
C ARG A 126 -7.20 -0.39 2.78
N ALA A 127 -8.47 -0.07 2.53
CA ALA A 127 -9.52 -1.08 2.52
C ALA A 127 -9.33 -2.10 1.39
N MET A 128 -8.89 -1.68 0.21
CA MET A 128 -8.54 -2.59 -0.90
C MET A 128 -7.37 -3.49 -0.51
N LEU A 129 -6.25 -2.95 -0.05
CA LEU A 129 -5.11 -3.78 0.40
C LEU A 129 -5.48 -4.69 1.57
N GLY A 130 -6.30 -4.21 2.50
CA GLY A 130 -6.79 -5.00 3.63
C GLY A 130 -7.50 -6.29 3.22
N ARG A 131 -8.22 -6.28 2.10
CA ARG A 131 -8.84 -7.50 1.55
C ARG A 131 -7.82 -8.56 1.11
N HIS A 132 -6.61 -8.15 0.75
CA HIS A 132 -5.54 -9.05 0.32
C HIS A 132 -4.56 -9.41 1.44
N ILE A 133 -4.58 -8.68 2.57
CA ILE A 133 -3.62 -8.83 3.67
C ILE A 133 -4.30 -9.48 4.89
N PHE A 134 -5.48 -8.99 5.29
CA PHE A 134 -6.14 -9.40 6.53
C PHE A 134 -6.91 -10.70 6.36
N LYS A 135 -7.10 -11.40 7.47
CA LYS A 135 -7.98 -12.58 7.52
C LYS A 135 -9.40 -12.22 7.10
N HIS A 136 -9.88 -11.05 7.53
CA HIS A 136 -11.17 -10.48 7.16
C HIS A 136 -11.15 -8.96 7.30
N ILE A 137 -11.83 -8.28 6.38
CA ILE A 137 -12.17 -6.86 6.50
C ILE A 137 -13.59 -6.63 6.01
N GLY A 138 -14.40 -6.04 6.87
CA GLY A 138 -15.81 -5.76 6.63
C GLY A 138 -16.05 -4.57 5.70
N LYS A 139 -17.32 -4.22 5.53
CA LYS A 139 -17.77 -3.09 4.72
C LYS A 139 -17.63 -1.77 5.49
N ASN A 140 -17.50 -0.67 4.76
CA ASN A 140 -17.44 0.68 5.32
C ASN A 140 -16.36 0.84 6.41
N VAL A 141 -15.22 0.19 6.23
CA VAL A 141 -14.06 0.32 7.12
C VAL A 141 -13.23 1.54 6.69
N LYS A 142 -12.89 2.40 7.66
CA LYS A 142 -12.02 3.55 7.45
C LYS A 142 -10.75 3.39 8.28
N ILE A 143 -9.62 3.25 7.61
CA ILE A 143 -8.32 3.16 8.26
C ILE A 143 -7.54 4.42 7.91
N PHE A 144 -7.21 5.20 8.93
CA PHE A 144 -6.49 6.45 8.77
C PHE A 144 -5.01 6.23 8.44
N HIS A 145 -4.38 7.29 7.94
CA HIS A 145 -2.96 7.34 7.67
C HIS A 145 -2.13 7.00 8.90
N GLY A 146 -1.07 6.23 8.70
CA GLY A 146 -0.10 5.89 9.74
C GLY A 146 -0.51 4.75 10.68
N VAL A 147 -1.58 4.02 10.37
CA VAL A 147 -1.91 2.77 11.07
C VAL A 147 -0.97 1.67 10.58
N GLU A 148 -0.24 1.07 11.52
CA GLU A 148 0.71 -0.03 11.27
C GLU A 148 0.21 -1.32 11.93
N PHE A 149 0.63 -2.45 11.40
CA PHE A 149 0.33 -3.79 11.91
C PHE A 149 1.46 -4.75 11.52
N SER A 150 1.64 -5.83 12.30
CA SER A 150 2.75 -6.76 12.07
C SER A 150 2.48 -7.71 10.90
N TYR A 151 1.61 -8.70 11.10
CA TYR A 151 1.44 -9.79 10.11
C TYR A 151 0.23 -9.63 9.20
N GLY A 152 -0.85 -9.03 9.70
CA GLY A 152 -2.12 -8.88 9.01
C GLY A 152 -2.95 -10.16 8.87
N TYR A 153 -2.36 -11.31 8.58
CA TYR A 153 -3.08 -12.56 8.28
C TYR A 153 -3.94 -13.14 9.42
N ASN A 154 -3.78 -12.65 10.64
CA ASN A 154 -4.62 -12.99 11.78
C ASN A 154 -5.65 -11.90 12.13
N LEU A 155 -5.58 -10.75 11.44
CA LEU A 155 -6.40 -9.59 11.76
C LEU A 155 -7.80 -9.72 11.15
N THR A 156 -8.82 -9.52 11.99
CA THR A 156 -10.23 -9.42 11.58
C THR A 156 -10.76 -8.05 11.94
N ILE A 157 -11.34 -7.35 10.97
CA ILE A 157 -11.98 -6.05 11.12
C ILE A 157 -13.41 -6.17 10.63
N GLU A 158 -14.37 -5.89 11.50
CA GLU A 158 -15.80 -5.97 11.18
C GLU A 158 -16.32 -4.74 10.44
N ASP A 159 -17.59 -4.80 10.04
CA ASP A 159 -18.26 -3.70 9.33
C ASP A 159 -18.27 -2.39 10.14
N ASN A 160 -18.25 -1.25 9.43
CA ASN A 160 -18.39 0.09 9.99
C ASN A 160 -17.31 0.49 11.03
N CYS A 161 -16.14 -0.14 10.99
CA CYS A 161 -15.04 0.21 11.86
C CYS A 161 -14.28 1.45 11.36
N THR A 162 -13.89 2.29 12.32
CA THR A 162 -12.97 3.41 12.06
C THR A 162 -11.74 3.23 12.93
N ILE A 163 -10.56 3.15 12.30
CA ILE A 163 -9.28 2.91 12.98
C ILE A 163 -8.39 4.13 12.81
N HIS A 164 -7.94 4.67 13.93
CA HIS A 164 -6.99 5.76 14.05
C HIS A 164 -5.69 5.27 14.69
N LYS A 165 -4.58 5.97 14.43
CA LYS A 165 -3.31 5.71 15.14
C LYS A 165 -3.36 6.33 16.53
#